data_8abd0e33843dd739147f9e85f0dc2be4
#
_entry.id   8abd0e33843dd739147f9e85f0dc2be4
#
_cell.length_a   1.000
_cell.length_b   1.000
_cell.length_c   1.000
_cell.angle_alpha   90.00
_cell.angle_beta   90.00
_cell.angle_gamma   90.00
#
_symmetry.space_group_name_H-M   'P 1'
#
loop_
_entity.id
_entity.type
_entity.pdbx_description
1 polymer ?
#
loop_
_entity_poly.entity_id
_entity_poly.type
_entity_poly.pdbx_seq_one_letter_code
_entity_poly.pdbx_strand_id
1 'polypeptide(L)'
;MSRSLLCLALALGFGALQAADTPSKAPAAPVKAGDPEFRKYPLPIEPDENVAYGPHRMQKIYFWRAKSDQPTPLLFYIHGGGWNGGDRSVVRTMLKPALDAGISVVSVEYRTIKDSTADGLVPPVKGPMYDCARALQFTRSKAKEWNLDKTKVALAGGSAGACTSLWIAFHDDLADPNSADPIARESTRVTCAAVSGAQTSLDPQQM
;
A
#
# COMPACT_ATOMS: atom_id res chain seq x y z
N MET A 1 11.49 -61.40 30.57
CA MET A 1 12.16 -60.22 31.20
C MET A 1 11.95 -59.04 30.27
N SER A 2 10.94 -58.24 30.55
CA SER A 2 10.54 -57.10 29.73
C SER A 2 11.15 -55.82 30.34
N ARG A 3 11.84 -55.02 29.53
CA ARG A 3 12.31 -53.69 29.91
C ARG A 3 11.55 -52.66 29.09
N SER A 4 10.56 -52.06 29.73
CA SER A 4 9.85 -50.87 29.19
C SER A 4 10.76 -49.65 29.25
N LEU A 5 11.05 -49.05 28.14
CA LEU A 5 11.63 -47.71 28.06
C LEU A 5 10.49 -46.68 28.00
N LEU A 6 10.45 -45.84 29.03
CA LEU A 6 9.53 -44.72 29.16
C LEU A 6 10.18 -43.51 28.44
N CYS A 7 9.72 -43.13 27.24
CA CYS A 7 10.12 -41.90 26.58
C CYS A 7 9.27 -40.76 27.13
N LEU A 8 9.91 -39.86 27.89
CA LEU A 8 9.36 -38.59 28.37
C LEU A 8 9.46 -37.57 27.24
N ALA A 9 8.35 -37.24 26.56
CA ALA A 9 8.28 -36.19 25.57
C ALA A 9 8.10 -34.84 26.28
N LEU A 10 9.14 -34.01 26.27
CA LEU A 10 9.05 -32.59 26.64
C LEU A 10 8.36 -31.87 25.49
N ALA A 11 7.10 -31.49 25.65
CA ALA A 11 6.40 -30.56 24.76
C ALA A 11 6.82 -29.13 25.11
N LEU A 12 7.77 -28.59 24.35
CA LEU A 12 8.03 -27.15 24.32
C LEU A 12 6.88 -26.48 23.55
N GLY A 13 5.97 -25.85 24.30
CA GLY A 13 4.91 -25.02 23.74
C GLY A 13 5.50 -23.76 23.09
N PHE A 14 5.62 -23.76 21.78
CA PHE A 14 5.76 -22.52 21.02
C PHE A 14 4.39 -21.84 21.03
N GLY A 15 4.22 -20.88 21.90
CA GLY A 15 3.10 -19.95 21.86
C GLY A 15 3.12 -19.18 20.54
N ALA A 16 2.21 -19.49 19.65
CA ALA A 16 1.94 -18.65 18.48
C ALA A 16 1.51 -17.27 19.00
N LEU A 17 2.33 -16.26 18.73
CA LEU A 17 1.98 -14.87 18.92
C LEU A 17 0.89 -14.56 17.89
N GLN A 18 -0.37 -14.70 18.28
CA GLN A 18 -1.51 -14.22 17.49
C GLN A 18 -1.37 -12.72 17.36
N ALA A 19 -1.21 -12.25 16.12
CA ALA A 19 -1.37 -10.84 15.78
C ALA A 19 -2.79 -10.44 16.21
N ALA A 20 -2.88 -9.45 17.10
CA ALA A 20 -4.16 -8.93 17.57
C ALA A 20 -4.93 -8.37 16.35
N ASP A 21 -6.04 -9.03 16.03
CA ASP A 21 -7.05 -8.55 15.08
C ASP A 21 -7.54 -7.18 15.55
N THR A 22 -7.09 -6.12 14.91
CA THR A 22 -7.78 -4.84 14.97
C THR A 22 -9.06 -4.96 14.14
N PRO A 23 -10.25 -4.72 14.72
CA PRO A 23 -11.49 -4.86 13.99
C PRO A 23 -11.48 -3.87 12.81
N SER A 24 -11.52 -4.41 11.60
CA SER A 24 -11.70 -3.64 10.37
C SER A 24 -13.09 -2.99 10.41
N LYS A 25 -13.11 -1.69 10.73
CA LYS A 25 -14.31 -0.88 10.57
C LYS A 25 -14.61 -0.83 9.07
N ALA A 26 -15.86 -1.07 8.69
CA ALA A 26 -16.34 -1.05 7.31
C ALA A 26 -15.78 0.15 6.53
N PRO A 27 -15.51 0.00 5.21
CA PRO A 27 -14.97 1.08 4.40
C PRO A 27 -15.87 2.33 4.52
N ALA A 28 -15.22 3.47 4.76
CA ALA A 28 -15.90 4.75 4.77
C ALA A 28 -16.62 4.98 3.44
N ALA A 29 -17.79 5.62 3.49
CA ALA A 29 -18.51 6.01 2.28
C ALA A 29 -17.60 6.83 1.34
N PRO A 30 -17.79 6.76 0.01
CA PRO A 30 -17.00 7.53 -0.93
C PRO A 30 -17.05 9.02 -0.59
N VAL A 31 -15.89 9.66 -0.51
CA VAL A 31 -15.76 11.10 -0.28
C VAL A 31 -16.43 11.80 -1.44
N LYS A 32 -17.49 12.59 -1.19
CA LYS A 32 -18.18 13.36 -2.23
C LYS A 32 -17.20 14.36 -2.85
N ALA A 33 -17.22 14.46 -4.17
CA ALA A 33 -16.55 15.55 -4.89
C ALA A 33 -17.04 16.89 -4.31
N GLY A 34 -16.16 17.64 -3.63
CA GLY A 34 -16.52 18.94 -3.04
C GLY A 34 -15.74 19.36 -1.80
N ASP A 35 -15.06 18.45 -1.09
CA ASP A 35 -14.16 18.90 -0.03
C ASP A 35 -12.95 19.60 -0.65
N PRO A 36 -12.58 20.83 -0.18
CA PRO A 36 -11.38 21.50 -0.64
C PRO A 36 -10.17 20.67 -0.25
N GLU A 37 -9.75 19.83 -1.18
CA GLU A 37 -8.63 18.93 -0.96
C GLU A 37 -7.35 19.70 -1.11
N PHE A 38 -6.54 19.69 -0.05
CA PHE A 38 -5.21 20.28 -0.13
C PHE A 38 -4.37 19.49 -1.15
N ARG A 39 -3.94 20.19 -2.19
CA ARG A 39 -2.97 19.71 -3.19
C ARG A 39 -1.73 20.57 -3.12
N LYS A 40 -0.61 19.94 -2.85
CA LYS A 40 0.68 20.67 -2.84
C LYS A 40 1.05 21.20 -4.23
N TYR A 41 0.64 20.47 -5.27
CA TYR A 41 0.93 20.83 -6.65
C TYR A 41 -0.32 20.72 -7.53
N PRO A 42 -0.48 21.63 -8.51
CA PRO A 42 -1.54 21.51 -9.51
C PRO A 42 -1.33 20.23 -10.34
N LEU A 43 -2.42 19.56 -10.65
CA LEU A 43 -2.41 18.39 -11.52
C LEU A 43 -2.66 18.82 -12.97
N PRO A 44 -1.85 18.33 -13.94
CA PRO A 44 -2.05 18.62 -15.35
C PRO A 44 -3.28 17.89 -15.93
N ILE A 45 -3.72 16.82 -15.26
CA ILE A 45 -4.86 15.99 -15.60
C ILE A 45 -5.59 15.69 -14.29
N GLU A 46 -6.88 16.00 -14.22
CA GLU A 46 -7.69 15.65 -13.05
C GLU A 46 -7.84 14.13 -12.94
N PRO A 47 -7.85 13.56 -11.74
CA PRO A 47 -8.06 12.13 -11.57
C PRO A 47 -9.49 11.73 -11.94
N ASP A 48 -9.63 10.53 -12.52
CA ASP A 48 -10.94 9.92 -12.75
C ASP A 48 -11.62 9.54 -11.43
N GLU A 49 -10.79 9.16 -10.43
CA GLU A 49 -11.28 8.82 -9.10
C GLU A 49 -10.41 9.45 -8.00
N ASN A 50 -11.09 9.88 -6.93
CA ASN A 50 -10.52 10.34 -5.68
C ASN A 50 -11.25 9.63 -4.54
N VAL A 51 -10.70 8.52 -4.07
CA VAL A 51 -11.40 7.61 -3.18
C VAL A 51 -10.59 7.22 -1.95
N ALA A 52 -11.28 6.94 -0.85
CA ALA A 52 -10.70 6.40 0.36
C ALA A 52 -10.53 4.87 0.26
N TYR A 53 -9.36 4.37 0.67
CA TYR A 53 -9.11 2.93 0.81
C TYR A 53 -9.15 2.45 2.26
N GLY A 54 -9.36 3.37 3.20
CA GLY A 54 -9.48 3.10 4.62
C GLY A 54 -10.18 4.24 5.38
N PRO A 55 -10.38 4.09 6.69
CA PRO A 55 -11.17 5.02 7.50
C PRO A 55 -10.42 6.31 7.89
N HIS A 56 -9.09 6.32 7.80
CA HIS A 56 -8.30 7.49 8.19
C HIS A 56 -8.32 8.55 7.07
N ARG A 57 -8.36 9.83 7.43
CA ARG A 57 -8.41 10.97 6.48
C ARG A 57 -7.29 10.95 5.42
N MET A 58 -6.12 10.38 5.76
CA MET A 58 -4.97 10.25 4.87
C MET A 58 -5.03 8.99 4.00
N GLN A 59 -5.95 8.06 4.25
CA GLN A 59 -6.06 6.83 3.48
C GLN A 59 -6.88 7.05 2.22
N LYS A 60 -6.32 7.80 1.27
CA LYS A 60 -6.94 8.18 0.00
C LYS A 60 -6.00 7.89 -1.17
N ILE A 61 -6.59 7.69 -2.35
CA ILE A 61 -5.85 7.58 -3.60
C ILE A 61 -6.45 8.47 -4.67
N TYR A 62 -5.60 8.89 -5.61
CA TYR A 62 -6.01 9.32 -6.94
C TYR A 62 -5.83 8.17 -7.92
N PHE A 63 -6.74 8.04 -8.85
CA PHE A 63 -6.65 7.10 -9.95
C PHE A 63 -6.88 7.81 -11.28
N TRP A 64 -6.05 7.48 -12.27
CA TRP A 64 -6.18 7.90 -13.66
C TRP A 64 -6.19 6.67 -14.54
N ARG A 65 -7.23 6.55 -15.35
CA ARG A 65 -7.42 5.44 -16.28
C ARG A 65 -6.74 5.74 -17.61
N ALA A 66 -5.88 4.85 -18.09
CA ALA A 66 -5.42 4.90 -19.46
C ALA A 66 -6.54 4.46 -20.42
N LYS A 67 -6.59 5.06 -21.60
CA LYS A 67 -7.57 4.70 -22.63
C LYS A 67 -7.20 3.36 -23.26
N SER A 68 -8.04 2.34 -23.10
CA SER A 68 -7.82 1.00 -23.65
C SER A 68 -9.09 0.17 -23.57
N ASP A 69 -9.32 -0.65 -24.60
CA ASP A 69 -10.38 -1.67 -24.64
C ASP A 69 -9.96 -2.97 -23.91
N GLN A 70 -8.67 -3.07 -23.56
CA GLN A 70 -8.10 -4.19 -22.82
C GLN A 70 -7.67 -3.73 -21.42
N PRO A 71 -7.62 -4.65 -20.43
CA PRO A 71 -7.10 -4.32 -19.12
C PRO A 71 -5.68 -3.74 -19.18
N THR A 72 -5.47 -2.60 -18.52
CA THR A 72 -4.23 -1.83 -18.59
C THR A 72 -3.26 -2.20 -17.47
N PRO A 73 -1.94 -2.14 -17.70
CA PRO A 73 -0.96 -2.16 -16.63
C PRO A 73 -1.19 -0.99 -15.66
N LEU A 74 -0.69 -1.15 -14.44
CA LEU A 74 -0.79 -0.15 -13.38
C LEU A 74 0.59 0.37 -12.97
N LEU A 75 0.76 1.68 -12.95
CA LEU A 75 1.79 2.38 -12.22
C LEU A 75 1.23 2.83 -10.87
N PHE A 76 1.71 2.24 -9.78
CA PHE A 76 1.33 2.60 -8.42
C PHE A 76 2.44 3.47 -7.80
N TYR A 77 2.15 4.76 -7.61
CA TYR A 77 3.12 5.76 -7.17
C TYR A 77 2.97 6.07 -5.68
N ILE A 78 4.08 6.01 -4.96
CA ILE A 78 4.19 6.32 -3.53
C ILE A 78 5.07 7.55 -3.36
N HIS A 79 4.53 8.64 -2.80
CA HIS A 79 5.29 9.88 -2.63
C HIS A 79 6.34 9.77 -1.50
N GLY A 80 7.37 10.60 -1.58
CA GLY A 80 8.36 10.79 -0.52
C GLY A 80 7.91 11.79 0.54
N GLY A 81 8.86 12.21 1.36
CA GLY A 81 8.63 13.19 2.43
C GLY A 81 8.95 12.65 3.83
N GLY A 82 9.84 11.63 3.93
CA GLY A 82 10.29 11.06 5.20
C GLY A 82 9.17 10.45 6.04
N TRP A 83 8.05 10.06 5.42
CA TRP A 83 6.81 9.63 6.09
C TRP A 83 6.22 10.67 7.07
N ASN A 84 6.70 11.91 7.02
CA ASN A 84 6.23 13.03 7.85
C ASN A 84 5.44 14.08 7.06
N GLY A 85 5.44 13.96 5.74
CA GLY A 85 4.75 14.87 4.84
C GLY A 85 4.86 14.36 3.40
N GLY A 86 4.55 15.24 2.48
CA GLY A 86 4.44 14.92 1.07
C GLY A 86 2.99 15.07 0.63
N ASP A 87 2.71 14.65 -0.58
CA ASP A 87 1.37 14.73 -1.16
C ASP A 87 1.32 13.92 -2.45
N ARG A 88 0.22 13.23 -2.68
CA ARG A 88 0.00 12.39 -3.86
C ARG A 88 -0.02 13.15 -5.20
N SER A 89 -0.13 14.50 -5.19
CA SER A 89 -0.05 15.30 -6.43
C SER A 89 1.38 15.38 -7.01
N VAL A 90 2.40 14.90 -6.28
CA VAL A 90 3.79 14.82 -6.78
C VAL A 90 3.90 13.94 -8.04
N VAL A 91 3.01 12.98 -8.24
CA VAL A 91 2.97 12.11 -9.44
C VAL A 91 2.79 12.86 -10.75
N ARG A 92 2.41 14.14 -10.73
CA ARG A 92 2.02 14.96 -11.88
C ARG A 92 2.94 14.88 -13.10
N THR A 93 4.24 14.73 -12.89
CA THR A 93 5.23 14.64 -13.98
C THR A 93 5.24 13.30 -14.70
N MET A 94 4.71 12.25 -14.06
CA MET A 94 4.63 10.89 -14.61
C MET A 94 3.28 10.62 -15.27
N LEU A 95 2.26 11.44 -15.04
CA LEU A 95 0.89 11.17 -15.51
C LEU A 95 0.82 11.08 -17.03
N LYS A 96 1.21 12.15 -17.73
CA LYS A 96 1.08 12.16 -19.18
C LYS A 96 1.90 11.05 -19.85
N PRO A 97 3.20 10.87 -19.55
CA PRO A 97 3.99 9.77 -20.12
C PRO A 97 3.38 8.38 -19.88
N ALA A 98 2.88 8.11 -18.66
CA ALA A 98 2.28 6.82 -18.35
C ALA A 98 0.97 6.58 -19.12
N LEU A 99 0.07 7.55 -19.10
CA LEU A 99 -1.22 7.45 -19.77
C LEU A 99 -1.08 7.33 -21.30
N ASP A 100 -0.14 8.07 -21.90
CA ASP A 100 0.18 7.98 -23.33
C ASP A 100 0.75 6.61 -23.70
N ALA A 101 1.44 5.95 -22.77
CA ALA A 101 1.92 4.57 -22.93
C ALA A 101 0.86 3.49 -22.63
N GLY A 102 -0.39 3.87 -22.38
CA GLY A 102 -1.47 2.94 -22.05
C GLY A 102 -1.38 2.35 -20.65
N ILE A 103 -0.70 3.03 -19.71
CA ILE A 103 -0.52 2.60 -18.32
C ILE A 103 -1.40 3.47 -17.42
N SER A 104 -2.34 2.84 -16.70
CA SER A 104 -3.14 3.52 -15.69
C SER A 104 -2.28 3.88 -14.48
N VAL A 105 -2.65 4.94 -13.75
CA VAL A 105 -1.85 5.46 -12.64
C VAL A 105 -2.68 5.53 -11.37
N VAL A 106 -2.09 5.08 -10.27
CA VAL A 106 -2.56 5.38 -8.91
C VAL A 106 -1.49 6.17 -8.19
N SER A 107 -1.89 7.18 -7.43
CA SER A 107 -1.03 7.88 -6.48
C SER A 107 -1.67 7.82 -5.10
N VAL A 108 -0.91 7.31 -4.13
CA VAL A 108 -1.41 7.04 -2.78
C VAL A 108 -1.03 8.15 -1.80
N GLU A 109 -1.97 8.50 -0.93
CA GLU A 109 -1.76 9.23 0.32
C GLU A 109 -1.82 8.24 1.47
N TYR A 110 -1.04 8.44 2.52
CA TYR A 110 -0.89 7.51 3.63
C TYR A 110 -0.70 8.25 4.96
N ARG A 111 -1.00 7.59 6.09
CA ARG A 111 -0.74 8.14 7.43
C ARG A 111 0.73 8.48 7.60
N THR A 112 1.02 9.62 8.22
CA THR A 112 2.39 9.99 8.60
C THR A 112 2.86 9.21 9.82
N ILE A 113 4.17 9.29 10.13
CA ILE A 113 4.73 8.78 11.39
C ILE A 113 4.02 9.42 12.59
N LYS A 114 3.66 10.71 12.50
CA LYS A 114 2.92 11.41 13.55
C LYS A 114 1.53 10.82 13.77
N ASP A 115 0.78 10.56 12.68
CA ASP A 115 -0.53 9.91 12.75
C ASP A 115 -0.39 8.51 13.36
N SER A 116 0.60 7.74 12.90
CA SER A 116 0.87 6.37 13.38
C SER A 116 1.27 6.32 14.87
N THR A 117 2.04 7.31 15.33
CA THR A 117 2.39 7.44 16.76
C THR A 117 1.16 7.75 17.60
N ALA A 118 0.29 8.63 17.10
CA ALA A 118 -0.98 8.93 17.77
C ALA A 118 -1.91 7.71 17.85
N ASP A 119 -1.86 6.84 16.85
CA ASP A 119 -2.58 5.56 16.81
C ASP A 119 -1.90 4.45 17.64
N GLY A 120 -0.75 4.72 18.29
CA GLY A 120 -0.04 3.77 19.13
C GLY A 120 0.75 2.70 18.37
N LEU A 121 1.02 2.88 17.08
CA LEU A 121 1.78 1.91 16.28
C LEU A 121 3.28 1.90 16.64
N VAL A 122 3.84 0.70 16.80
CA VAL A 122 5.27 0.50 17.11
C VAL A 122 5.87 -0.53 16.16
N PRO A 123 6.94 -0.20 15.42
CA PRO A 123 7.44 1.15 15.17
C PRO A 123 6.44 1.99 14.34
N PRO A 124 6.44 3.34 14.49
CA PRO A 124 5.44 4.18 13.80
C PRO A 124 5.46 4.11 12.29
N VAL A 125 6.59 3.74 11.67
CA VAL A 125 6.73 3.55 10.22
C VAL A 125 5.81 2.44 9.67
N LYS A 126 5.31 1.54 10.52
CA LYS A 126 4.30 0.55 10.10
C LYS A 126 3.07 1.21 9.49
N GLY A 127 2.61 2.35 10.03
CA GLY A 127 1.42 3.02 9.49
C GLY A 127 1.53 3.31 7.99
N PRO A 128 2.48 4.17 7.55
CA PRO A 128 2.63 4.47 6.12
C PRO A 128 2.92 3.25 5.25
N MET A 129 3.72 2.28 5.72
CA MET A 129 4.05 1.09 4.94
C MET A 129 2.83 0.19 4.71
N TYR A 130 2.09 -0.14 5.77
CA TYR A 130 0.90 -0.98 5.66
C TYR A 130 -0.27 -0.24 4.99
N ASP A 131 -0.36 1.08 5.12
CA ASP A 131 -1.32 1.89 4.38
C ASP A 131 -1.10 1.78 2.86
N CYS A 132 0.16 1.88 2.41
CA CYS A 132 0.50 1.73 0.98
C CYS A 132 0.21 0.30 0.49
N ALA A 133 0.53 -0.73 1.27
CA ALA A 133 0.19 -2.11 0.94
C ALA A 133 -1.34 -2.32 0.86
N ARG A 134 -2.08 -1.77 1.82
CA ARG A 134 -3.55 -1.78 1.82
C ARG A 134 -4.15 -1.05 0.62
N ALA A 135 -3.59 0.11 0.25
CA ALA A 135 -4.01 0.84 -0.94
C ALA A 135 -3.78 0.05 -2.22
N LEU A 136 -2.70 -0.71 -2.31
CA LEU A 136 -2.43 -1.62 -3.44
C LEU A 136 -3.46 -2.75 -3.50
N GLN A 137 -3.79 -3.38 -2.37
CA GLN A 137 -4.84 -4.40 -2.28
C GLN A 137 -6.21 -3.81 -2.69
N PHE A 138 -6.55 -2.61 -2.18
CA PHE A 138 -7.76 -1.90 -2.58
C PHE A 138 -7.80 -1.64 -4.09
N THR A 139 -6.72 -1.16 -4.67
CA THR A 139 -6.63 -0.92 -6.12
C THR A 139 -6.87 -2.21 -6.92
N ARG A 140 -6.31 -3.33 -6.49
CA ARG A 140 -6.53 -4.64 -7.11
C ARG A 140 -7.97 -5.13 -6.97
N SER A 141 -8.62 -4.87 -5.85
CA SER A 141 -10.05 -5.20 -5.68
C SER A 141 -10.94 -4.44 -6.66
N LYS A 142 -10.49 -3.27 -7.16
CA LYS A 142 -11.14 -2.45 -8.17
C LYS A 142 -10.76 -2.80 -9.62
N ALA A 143 -9.92 -3.80 -9.85
CA ALA A 143 -9.34 -4.07 -11.17
C ALA A 143 -10.39 -4.25 -12.27
N LYS A 144 -11.50 -4.94 -12.01
CA LYS A 144 -12.58 -5.12 -12.98
C LYS A 144 -13.28 -3.79 -13.29
N GLU A 145 -13.57 -2.98 -12.27
CA GLU A 145 -14.25 -1.68 -12.40
C GLU A 145 -13.36 -0.66 -13.13
N TRP A 146 -12.08 -0.69 -12.84
CA TRP A 146 -11.09 0.27 -13.35
C TRP A 146 -10.35 -0.20 -14.60
N ASN A 147 -10.73 -1.36 -15.16
CA ASN A 147 -10.10 -1.97 -16.33
C ASN A 147 -8.57 -2.15 -16.17
N LEU A 148 -8.14 -2.72 -15.03
CA LEU A 148 -6.73 -2.97 -14.72
C LEU A 148 -6.37 -4.44 -14.87
N ASP A 149 -5.17 -4.69 -15.41
CA ASP A 149 -4.51 -5.99 -15.32
C ASP A 149 -3.76 -6.08 -13.98
N LYS A 150 -4.38 -6.73 -12.98
CA LYS A 150 -3.79 -6.85 -11.64
C LYS A 150 -2.52 -7.72 -11.58
N THR A 151 -2.13 -8.33 -12.69
CA THR A 151 -0.86 -9.07 -12.80
C THR A 151 0.29 -8.19 -13.27
N LYS A 152 0.00 -7.00 -13.82
CA LYS A 152 0.98 -6.07 -14.36
C LYS A 152 1.02 -4.77 -13.54
N VAL A 153 1.63 -4.84 -12.37
CA VAL A 153 1.76 -3.73 -11.43
C VAL A 153 3.22 -3.36 -11.24
N ALA A 154 3.53 -2.10 -11.55
CA ALA A 154 4.81 -1.49 -11.24
C ALA A 154 4.67 -0.51 -10.06
N LEU A 155 5.55 -0.60 -9.08
CA LEU A 155 5.69 0.42 -8.04
C LEU A 155 6.67 1.49 -8.47
N ALA A 156 6.40 2.75 -8.11
CA ALA A 156 7.36 3.84 -8.26
C ALA A 156 7.29 4.78 -7.05
N GLY A 157 8.40 5.45 -6.78
CA GLY A 157 8.47 6.42 -5.71
C GLY A 157 9.86 7.00 -5.51
N GLY A 158 9.93 8.06 -4.69
CA GLY A 158 11.19 8.71 -4.32
C GLY A 158 11.37 8.75 -2.81
N SER A 159 12.63 8.68 -2.31
CA SER A 159 12.95 8.79 -0.88
C SER A 159 12.13 7.80 -0.03
N ALA A 160 11.37 8.26 0.96
CA ALA A 160 10.49 7.40 1.76
C ALA A 160 9.52 6.55 0.93
N GLY A 161 8.99 7.10 -0.19
CA GLY A 161 8.15 6.36 -1.12
C GLY A 161 8.92 5.28 -1.87
N ALA A 162 10.19 5.52 -2.17
CA ALA A 162 11.09 4.52 -2.75
C ALA A 162 11.35 3.37 -1.77
N CYS A 163 11.65 3.69 -0.51
CA CYS A 163 11.83 2.71 0.54
C CYS A 163 10.58 1.84 0.74
N THR A 164 9.40 2.48 0.81
CA THR A 164 8.11 1.78 0.92
C THR A 164 7.83 0.89 -0.28
N SER A 165 8.15 1.35 -1.50
CA SER A 165 8.01 0.55 -2.73
C SER A 165 8.89 -0.70 -2.69
N LEU A 166 10.15 -0.57 -2.27
CA LEU A 166 11.06 -1.71 -2.11
C LEU A 166 10.60 -2.65 -1.01
N TRP A 167 10.12 -2.10 0.14
CA TRP A 167 9.59 -2.93 1.21
C TRP A 167 8.41 -3.79 0.70
N ILE A 168 7.44 -3.21 -0.01
CA ILE A 168 6.32 -3.99 -0.59
C ILE A 168 6.85 -5.04 -1.59
N ALA A 169 7.82 -4.68 -2.44
CA ALA A 169 8.33 -5.58 -3.48
C ALA A 169 9.05 -6.81 -2.91
N PHE A 170 9.74 -6.65 -1.77
CA PHE A 170 10.56 -7.71 -1.16
C PHE A 170 9.94 -8.35 0.08
N HIS A 171 8.91 -7.74 0.67
CA HIS A 171 8.18 -8.30 1.80
C HIS A 171 7.36 -9.53 1.35
N ASP A 172 7.00 -10.39 2.29
CA ASP A 172 6.05 -11.47 2.02
C ASP A 172 4.71 -10.91 1.56
N ASP A 173 3.98 -11.70 0.77
CA ASP A 173 2.64 -11.31 0.33
C ASP A 173 1.72 -11.13 1.54
N LEU A 174 1.09 -9.97 1.63
CA LEU A 174 0.17 -9.65 2.72
C LEU A 174 -1.26 -10.09 2.44
N ALA A 175 -1.50 -10.85 1.37
CA ALA A 175 -2.81 -11.44 1.11
C ALA A 175 -3.18 -12.43 2.21
N ASP A 176 -4.38 -12.26 2.77
CA ASP A 176 -5.02 -13.25 3.65
C ASP A 176 -6.23 -13.86 2.91
N PRO A 177 -6.07 -15.05 2.29
CA PRO A 177 -7.16 -15.69 1.54
C PRO A 177 -8.40 -15.99 2.39
N ASN A 178 -8.23 -16.11 3.71
CA ASN A 178 -9.31 -16.46 4.66
C ASN A 178 -9.96 -15.23 5.31
N SER A 179 -9.47 -14.03 5.01
CA SER A 179 -10.01 -12.80 5.59
C SER A 179 -11.48 -12.61 5.20
N ALA A 180 -12.29 -12.15 6.16
CA ALA A 180 -13.66 -11.69 5.89
C ALA A 180 -13.67 -10.42 5.02
N ASP A 181 -12.59 -9.63 5.05
CA ASP A 181 -12.41 -8.46 4.22
C ASP A 181 -11.92 -8.84 2.81
N PRO A 182 -12.73 -8.63 1.76
CA PRO A 182 -12.34 -9.00 0.39
C PRO A 182 -11.11 -8.25 -0.11
N ILE A 183 -10.82 -7.05 0.41
CA ILE A 183 -9.64 -6.29 0.04
C ILE A 183 -8.37 -6.96 0.60
N ALA A 184 -8.39 -7.45 1.84
CA ALA A 184 -7.27 -8.14 2.45
C ALA A 184 -6.90 -9.46 1.74
N ARG A 185 -7.81 -10.02 0.93
CA ARG A 185 -7.54 -11.22 0.12
C ARG A 185 -6.73 -10.93 -1.15
N GLU A 186 -6.61 -9.67 -1.55
CA GLU A 186 -5.81 -9.29 -2.72
C GLU A 186 -4.32 -9.31 -2.40
N SER A 187 -3.51 -9.75 -3.37
CA SER A 187 -2.06 -9.85 -3.26
C SER A 187 -1.38 -8.47 -3.20
N THR A 188 -0.25 -8.39 -2.50
CA THR A 188 0.68 -7.24 -2.55
C THR A 188 1.88 -7.48 -3.48
N ARG A 189 2.00 -8.64 -4.13
CA ARG A 189 3.07 -8.93 -5.09
C ARG A 189 3.02 -8.00 -6.29
N VAL A 190 4.18 -7.59 -6.79
CA VAL A 190 4.31 -6.66 -7.91
C VAL A 190 5.24 -7.21 -8.97
N THR A 191 5.13 -6.70 -10.19
CA THR A 191 5.96 -7.11 -11.33
C THR A 191 7.35 -6.50 -11.24
N CYS A 192 7.44 -5.23 -10.86
CA CYS A 192 8.70 -4.50 -10.71
C CYS A 192 8.54 -3.27 -9.81
N ALA A 193 9.67 -2.69 -9.41
CA ALA A 193 9.73 -1.40 -8.73
C ALA A 193 10.81 -0.53 -9.39
N ALA A 194 10.47 0.71 -9.73
CA ALA A 194 11.36 1.73 -10.28
C ALA A 194 11.44 2.92 -9.31
N VAL A 195 12.52 3.01 -8.56
CA VAL A 195 12.62 3.92 -7.41
C VAL A 195 13.84 4.83 -7.48
N SER A 196 13.79 5.96 -6.79
CA SER A 196 14.87 6.94 -6.74
C SER A 196 15.15 7.36 -5.30
N GLY A 197 16.45 7.36 -4.89
CA GLY A 197 16.88 7.83 -3.58
C GLY A 197 16.30 7.05 -2.40
N ALA A 198 16.15 5.73 -2.56
CA ALA A 198 15.67 4.86 -1.49
C ALA A 198 16.68 4.78 -0.34
N GLN A 199 16.18 4.86 0.89
CA GLN A 199 16.93 4.35 2.05
C GLN A 199 16.90 2.83 2.01
N THR A 200 18.06 2.20 2.10
CA THR A 200 18.21 0.74 2.09
C THR A 200 18.19 0.13 3.49
N SER A 201 18.31 0.97 4.52
CA SER A 201 18.18 0.60 5.92
C SER A 201 17.38 1.67 6.67
N LEU A 202 16.60 1.24 7.66
CA LEU A 202 15.95 2.11 8.64
C LEU A 202 16.60 1.95 10.03
N ASP A 203 17.75 1.28 10.09
CA ASP A 203 18.56 1.17 11.29
C ASP A 203 19.21 2.54 11.61
N PRO A 204 18.92 3.15 12.79
CA PRO A 204 19.50 4.44 13.16
C PRO A 204 21.03 4.46 13.19
N GLN A 205 21.68 3.30 13.30
CA GLN A 205 23.15 3.20 13.30
C GLN A 205 23.73 3.23 11.87
N GLN A 206 22.89 3.13 10.85
CA GLN A 206 23.31 3.14 9.45
C GLN A 206 22.83 4.39 8.68
N MET A 207 22.15 5.30 9.38
CA MET A 207 21.66 6.58 8.84
C MET A 207 22.51 7.78 9.38
#